data_1e15c5b9cf546cae5f696f90152c7fab
#
_entry.id   1e15c5b9cf546cae5f696f90152c7fab
#
_cell.length_a   1.000
_cell.length_b   1.000
_cell.length_c   1.000
_cell.angle_alpha   90.00
_cell.angle_beta   90.00
_cell.angle_gamma   90.00
#
_symmetry.space_group_name_H-M   'P 1'
#
loop_
_entity.id
_entity.type
_entity.pdbx_description
1 polymer ?
#
loop_
_entity_poly.entity_id
_entity_poly.type
_entity_poly.pdbx_seq_one_letter_code
_entity_poly.pdbx_strand_id
1 'polypeptide(L)'
;SFSEKRDLSGEWLDKLTGLNKVHITGEHLLLPGYGKDYPTLEILEYETMKDTIISEINHPGFAHIAFEVDDVEATLAEIISAGGSSVGEMVTAEYPNSMEAVIVYAKDPEGNIIELQSWKSKKDE
;
A
#
# COMPACT_ATOMS: atom_id res chain seq x y z
N SER A 1 9.84 -8.60 9.42
CA SER A 1 8.61 -8.90 8.68
C SER A 1 8.73 -10.28 8.03
N PHE A 2 7.65 -11.03 8.04
CA PHE A 2 7.56 -12.32 7.37
C PHE A 2 7.20 -12.11 5.91
N SER A 3 7.90 -12.78 5.01
CA SER A 3 7.51 -12.81 3.61
C SER A 3 7.61 -14.23 3.07
N GLU A 4 6.75 -14.57 2.15
CA GLU A 4 6.74 -15.85 1.46
C GLU A 4 6.69 -15.59 -0.03
N LYS A 5 7.65 -16.12 -0.77
CA LYS A 5 7.70 -15.94 -2.22
C LYS A 5 6.62 -16.78 -2.89
N ARG A 6 6.05 -16.21 -3.95
CA ARG A 6 5.03 -16.84 -4.78
C ARG A 6 5.57 -17.07 -6.19
N ASP A 7 5.28 -18.22 -6.73
CA ASP A 7 5.56 -18.56 -8.11
C ASP A 7 4.40 -19.47 -8.55
N LEU A 8 3.45 -18.90 -9.24
CA LEU A 8 2.14 -19.51 -9.51
C LEU A 8 1.91 -19.66 -11.01
N SER A 9 1.46 -20.85 -11.41
CA SER A 9 1.07 -21.15 -12.80
C SER A 9 0.21 -22.38 -12.82
N GLY A 10 -0.37 -22.69 -13.98
CA GLY A 10 -1.15 -23.90 -14.19
C GLY A 10 -2.60 -23.62 -14.54
N GLU A 11 -3.30 -24.70 -14.90
CA GLU A 11 -4.69 -24.61 -15.34
C GLU A 11 -5.61 -23.97 -14.28
N TRP A 12 -5.38 -24.26 -13.01
CA TRP A 12 -6.18 -23.69 -11.91
C TRP A 12 -6.07 -22.16 -11.87
N LEU A 13 -4.88 -21.64 -12.16
CA LEU A 13 -4.63 -20.19 -12.13
C LEU A 13 -5.22 -19.53 -13.37
N ASP A 14 -5.14 -20.19 -14.52
CA ASP A 14 -5.77 -19.72 -15.75
C ASP A 14 -7.28 -19.60 -15.55
N LYS A 15 -7.90 -20.60 -14.94
CA LYS A 15 -9.35 -20.57 -14.63
C LYS A 15 -9.68 -19.45 -13.65
N LEU A 16 -8.87 -19.27 -12.63
CA LEU A 16 -9.09 -18.26 -11.61
C LEU A 16 -8.99 -16.83 -12.17
N THR A 17 -7.98 -16.57 -12.98
CA THR A 17 -7.73 -15.24 -13.52
C THR A 17 -8.50 -14.92 -14.81
N GLY A 18 -8.99 -15.94 -15.49
CA GLY A 18 -9.58 -15.78 -16.82
C GLY A 18 -8.56 -15.51 -17.91
N LEU A 19 -7.29 -15.66 -17.62
CA LEU A 19 -6.19 -15.47 -18.57
C LEU A 19 -5.68 -16.80 -19.07
N ASN A 20 -4.90 -16.79 -20.13
CA ASN A 20 -4.39 -18.01 -20.75
C ASN A 20 -2.89 -18.14 -20.52
N LYS A 21 -2.44 -19.29 -20.02
CA LYS A 21 -1.03 -19.57 -19.73
C LYS A 21 -0.40 -18.50 -18.82
N VAL A 22 -1.13 -18.12 -17.78
CA VAL A 22 -0.70 -17.07 -16.86
C VAL A 22 0.43 -17.59 -15.96
N HIS A 23 1.39 -16.72 -15.70
CA HIS A 23 2.46 -16.96 -14.73
C HIS A 23 2.60 -15.73 -13.84
N ILE A 24 2.52 -15.93 -12.54
CA ILE A 24 2.56 -14.86 -11.56
C ILE A 24 3.69 -15.15 -10.57
N THR A 25 4.51 -14.16 -10.31
CA THR A 25 5.51 -14.21 -9.23
C THR A 25 5.23 -13.08 -8.25
N GLY A 26 5.75 -13.19 -7.05
CA GLY A 26 5.56 -12.12 -6.08
C GLY A 26 5.89 -12.53 -4.65
N GLU A 27 5.39 -11.75 -3.73
CA GLU A 27 5.58 -11.98 -2.32
C GLU A 27 4.30 -11.78 -1.53
N HIS A 28 4.14 -12.62 -0.53
CA HIS A 28 3.04 -12.56 0.43
C HIS A 28 3.62 -12.00 1.73
N LEU A 29 3.25 -10.80 2.10
CA LEU A 29 3.82 -10.06 3.22
C LEU A 29 2.86 -10.05 4.40
N LEU A 30 3.39 -10.37 5.58
CA LEU A 30 2.63 -10.24 6.82
C LEU A 30 2.70 -8.78 7.28
N LEU A 31 1.56 -8.16 7.49
CA LEU A 31 1.51 -6.77 7.96
C LEU A 31 2.01 -6.68 9.41
N PRO A 32 2.86 -5.71 9.74
CA PRO A 32 3.37 -5.55 11.09
C PRO A 32 2.29 -5.15 12.08
N GLY A 33 2.43 -5.57 13.34
CA GLY A 33 1.52 -5.19 14.41
C GLY A 33 0.35 -6.13 14.63
N TYR A 34 0.16 -7.13 13.78
CA TYR A 34 -1.02 -8.03 13.86
C TYR A 34 -0.71 -9.47 14.23
N GLY A 35 0.56 -9.88 14.18
CA GLY A 35 0.92 -11.27 14.38
C GLY A 35 0.81 -12.10 13.10
N LYS A 36 0.96 -13.43 13.21
CA LYS A 36 1.08 -14.30 12.04
C LYS A 36 -0.25 -14.72 11.41
N ASP A 37 -1.35 -14.58 12.12
CA ASP A 37 -2.67 -15.04 11.66
C ASP A 37 -3.58 -13.91 11.18
N TYR A 38 -3.02 -12.73 10.97
CA TYR A 38 -3.77 -11.52 10.64
C TYR A 38 -3.47 -11.02 9.22
N PRO A 39 -4.00 -9.85 8.85
CA PRO A 39 -4.01 -9.39 7.45
C PRO A 39 -2.64 -9.44 6.78
N THR A 40 -2.65 -9.79 5.52
CA THR A 40 -1.46 -9.88 4.70
C THR A 40 -1.63 -9.01 3.46
N LEU A 41 -0.52 -8.69 2.84
CA LEU A 41 -0.48 -8.00 1.56
C LEU A 41 0.23 -8.89 0.56
N GLU A 42 -0.39 -9.14 -0.57
CA GLU A 42 0.27 -9.81 -1.68
C GLU A 42 0.69 -8.78 -2.73
N ILE A 43 1.96 -8.82 -3.11
CA ILE A 43 2.49 -8.01 -4.20
C ILE A 43 2.82 -8.98 -5.31
N LEU A 44 2.11 -8.84 -6.42
CA LEU A 44 2.16 -9.81 -7.52
C LEU A 44 2.59 -9.14 -8.83
N GLU A 45 3.40 -9.86 -9.59
CA GLU A 45 3.81 -9.45 -10.91
C GLU A 45 3.40 -10.54 -11.90
N TYR A 46 2.66 -10.15 -12.92
CA TYR A 46 2.29 -11.04 -14.00
C TYR A 46 3.39 -11.03 -15.05
N GLU A 47 3.76 -12.20 -15.58
CA GLU A 47 4.77 -12.29 -16.63
C GLU A 47 4.38 -11.44 -17.85
N THR A 48 3.08 -11.41 -18.18
CA THR A 48 2.55 -10.51 -19.19
C THR A 48 1.70 -9.44 -18.52
N MET A 49 2.26 -8.25 -18.37
CA MET A 49 1.59 -7.12 -17.74
C MET A 49 0.86 -6.27 -18.78
N LYS A 50 -0.29 -5.77 -18.40
CA LYS A 50 -0.97 -4.70 -19.15
C LYS A 50 -0.30 -3.36 -18.83
N ASP A 51 -0.56 -2.37 -19.68
CA ASP A 51 -0.05 -1.02 -19.46
C ASP A 51 -0.56 -0.43 -18.14
N THR A 52 0.26 0.37 -17.49
CA THR A 52 -0.09 1.04 -16.25
C THR A 52 -1.21 2.05 -16.51
N ILE A 53 -2.23 2.02 -15.65
CA ILE A 53 -3.31 2.99 -15.67
C ILE A 53 -2.97 4.06 -14.64
N ILE A 54 -2.91 5.32 -15.08
CA ILE A 54 -2.67 6.45 -14.17
C ILE A 54 -3.95 6.75 -13.42
N SER A 55 -3.93 6.58 -12.09
CA SER A 55 -5.05 6.90 -11.23
C SER A 55 -4.84 8.23 -10.53
N GLU A 56 -5.92 8.98 -10.37
CA GLU A 56 -5.96 10.18 -9.54
C GLU A 56 -6.77 9.88 -8.29
N ILE A 57 -6.58 10.67 -7.23
CA ILE A 57 -7.13 10.40 -5.92
C ILE A 57 -8.68 10.35 -5.92
N ASN A 58 -9.31 11.02 -6.84
CA ASN A 58 -10.77 11.12 -6.93
C ASN A 58 -11.40 10.28 -8.04
N HIS A 59 -10.66 9.34 -8.63
CA HIS A 59 -11.24 8.37 -9.55
C HIS A 59 -12.11 7.37 -8.78
N PRO A 60 -13.26 6.96 -9.33
CA PRO A 60 -14.04 5.89 -8.71
C PRO A 60 -13.30 4.55 -8.75
N GLY A 61 -13.60 3.68 -7.80
CA GLY A 61 -13.00 2.37 -7.70
C GLY A 61 -12.17 2.22 -6.42
N PHE A 62 -11.25 1.27 -6.40
CA PHE A 62 -10.33 1.10 -5.28
C PHE A 62 -9.31 2.24 -5.33
N ALA A 63 -9.52 3.24 -4.49
CA ALA A 63 -8.75 4.48 -4.55
C ALA A 63 -7.38 4.35 -3.89
N HIS A 64 -7.34 3.96 -2.63
CA HIS A 64 -6.07 3.85 -1.89
C HIS A 64 -6.22 2.93 -0.69
N ILE A 65 -5.09 2.55 -0.11
CA ILE A 65 -5.02 1.89 1.20
C ILE A 65 -4.22 2.76 2.14
N ALA A 66 -4.51 2.67 3.42
CA ALA A 66 -3.85 3.47 4.45
C ALA A 66 -2.96 2.60 5.33
N PHE A 67 -1.79 3.12 5.67
CA PHE A 67 -0.86 2.51 6.61
C PHE A 67 -0.63 3.46 7.78
N GLU A 68 -0.78 2.92 8.99
CA GLU A 68 -0.36 3.64 10.17
C GLU A 68 1.14 3.40 10.39
N VAL A 69 1.91 4.48 10.50
CA VAL A 69 3.35 4.44 10.67
C VAL A 69 3.76 5.32 11.85
N ASP A 70 4.96 5.10 12.36
CA ASP A 70 5.44 5.88 13.50
C ASP A 70 5.84 7.30 13.09
N ASP A 71 6.43 7.45 11.91
CA ASP A 71 6.93 8.74 11.41
C ASP A 71 6.56 8.90 9.94
N VAL A 72 5.54 9.70 9.68
CA VAL A 72 5.00 9.93 8.32
C VAL A 72 6.04 10.60 7.44
N GLU A 73 6.77 11.60 7.96
CA GLU A 73 7.77 12.32 7.19
C GLU A 73 8.91 11.39 6.74
N ALA A 74 9.42 10.58 7.66
CA ALA A 74 10.51 9.64 7.37
C ALA A 74 10.05 8.57 6.38
N THR A 75 8.84 8.05 6.56
CA THR A 75 8.30 7.03 5.65
C THR A 75 8.07 7.59 4.26
N LEU A 76 7.54 8.81 4.15
CA LEU A 76 7.37 9.48 2.86
C LEU A 76 8.73 9.66 2.15
N ALA A 77 9.76 10.04 2.89
CA ALA A 77 11.10 10.19 2.33
C ALA A 77 11.62 8.86 1.77
N GLU A 78 11.36 7.75 2.45
CA GLU A 78 11.72 6.42 1.96
C GLU A 78 10.98 6.07 0.67
N ILE A 79 9.70 6.37 0.60
CA ILE A 79 8.89 6.14 -0.60
C ILE A 79 9.43 6.94 -1.79
N ILE A 80 9.73 8.21 -1.58
CA ILE A 80 10.29 9.07 -2.63
C ILE A 80 11.65 8.55 -3.08
N SER A 81 12.50 8.16 -2.13
CA SER A 81 13.81 7.58 -2.41
C SER A 81 13.72 6.29 -3.23
N ALA A 82 12.64 5.53 -3.08
CA ALA A 82 12.41 4.29 -3.82
C ALA A 82 11.75 4.51 -5.18
N GLY A 83 11.51 5.76 -5.58
CA GLY A 83 10.91 6.08 -6.88
C GLY A 83 9.45 6.49 -6.83
N GLY A 84 8.88 6.61 -5.66
CA GLY A 84 7.52 7.11 -5.48
C GLY A 84 7.46 8.63 -5.41
N SER A 85 6.31 9.17 -5.07
CA SER A 85 6.09 10.62 -4.99
C SER A 85 4.99 10.94 -4.00
N SER A 86 4.85 12.21 -3.64
CA SER A 86 3.69 12.65 -2.86
C SER A 86 2.55 13.09 -3.77
N VAL A 87 1.32 13.03 -3.26
CA VAL A 87 0.09 13.46 -3.96
C VAL A 87 -0.33 14.75 -3.31
N GLY A 88 -0.15 15.52 -2.89
CA GLY A 88 -0.52 16.74 -2.17
C GLY A 88 0.50 16.98 -1.05
N GLU A 89 0.06 17.65 -0.04
CA GLU A 89 0.93 18.04 1.07
C GLU A 89 0.63 17.23 2.32
N MET A 90 1.64 17.06 3.16
CA MET A 90 1.47 16.50 4.48
C MET A 90 0.71 17.50 5.35
N VAL A 91 -0.32 17.02 6.02
CA VAL A 91 -1.16 17.86 6.89
C VAL A 91 -1.24 17.27 8.29
N THR A 92 -1.53 18.14 9.25
CA THR A 92 -1.89 17.74 10.60
C THR A 92 -3.36 18.03 10.78
N ALA A 93 -4.15 17.00 11.07
CA ALA A 93 -5.59 17.12 11.26
C ALA A 93 -5.95 16.86 12.71
N GLU A 94 -6.88 17.65 13.24
CA GLU A 94 -7.38 17.49 14.59
C GLU A 94 -8.72 16.78 14.58
N TYR A 95 -8.90 15.84 15.49
CA TYR A 95 -10.10 15.04 15.61
C TYR A 95 -10.70 15.14 17.01
N PRO A 96 -11.96 14.74 17.20
CA PRO A 96 -12.58 14.69 18.52
C PRO A 96 -11.75 13.88 19.52
N ASN A 97 -11.95 14.12 20.80
CA ASN A 97 -11.24 13.44 21.90
C ASN A 97 -9.75 13.77 21.97
N SER A 98 -9.37 14.96 21.52
CA SER A 98 -7.97 15.43 21.56
C SER A 98 -7.00 14.54 20.79
N MET A 99 -7.48 13.87 19.75
CA MET A 99 -6.63 13.12 18.85
C MET A 99 -6.11 14.00 17.71
N GLU A 100 -4.90 13.75 17.30
CA GLU A 100 -4.26 14.45 16.20
C GLU A 100 -3.61 13.44 15.27
N ALA A 101 -3.79 13.64 13.97
CA ALA A 101 -3.17 12.78 12.96
C ALA A 101 -2.30 13.60 12.02
N VAL A 102 -1.13 13.07 11.68
CA VAL A 102 -0.31 13.55 10.57
C VAL A 102 -0.61 12.63 9.40
N ILE A 103 -0.99 13.21 8.27
CA ILE A 103 -1.48 12.46 7.11
C ILE A 103 -0.85 12.98 5.83
N VAL A 104 -0.51 12.06 4.92
CA VAL A 104 -0.12 12.41 3.56
C VAL A 104 -0.57 11.30 2.62
N TYR A 105 -0.97 11.67 1.41
CA TYR A 105 -1.11 10.72 0.32
C TYR A 105 0.19 10.66 -0.48
N ALA A 106 0.53 9.47 -0.92
CA ALA A 106 1.72 9.23 -1.71
C ALA A 106 1.41 8.25 -2.84
N LYS A 107 2.29 8.19 -3.82
CA LYS A 107 2.23 7.16 -4.87
C LYS A 107 3.45 6.29 -4.76
N ASP A 108 3.25 4.99 -4.93
CA ASP A 108 4.35 4.07 -5.11
C ASP A 108 4.98 4.27 -6.52
N PRO A 109 6.09 3.58 -6.84
CA PRO A 109 6.72 3.75 -8.16
C PRO A 109 5.83 3.43 -9.36
N GLU A 110 4.77 2.67 -9.17
CA GLU A 110 3.83 2.31 -10.24
C GLU A 110 2.60 3.21 -10.29
N GLY A 111 2.51 4.19 -9.40
CA GLY A 111 1.41 5.14 -9.36
C GLY A 111 0.23 4.73 -8.48
N ASN A 112 0.33 3.65 -7.72
CA ASN A 112 -0.70 3.29 -6.76
C ASN A 112 -0.70 4.27 -5.61
N ILE A 113 -1.89 4.70 -5.21
CA ILE A 113 -2.04 5.70 -4.15
C ILE A 113 -2.13 5.02 -2.78
N ILE A 114 -1.34 5.50 -1.85
CA ILE A 114 -1.36 5.07 -0.46
C ILE A 114 -1.51 6.27 0.45
N GLU A 115 -2.03 6.03 1.65
CA GLU A 115 -2.12 7.05 2.68
C GLU A 115 -1.20 6.64 3.82
N LEU A 116 -0.41 7.58 4.32
CA LEU A 116 0.40 7.38 5.52
C LEU A 116 -0.22 8.18 6.66
N GLN A 117 -0.35 7.56 7.82
CA GLN A 117 -0.95 8.19 8.99
C GLN A 117 -0.09 7.90 10.23
N SER A 118 0.04 8.89 11.11
CA SER A 118 0.48 8.68 12.48
C SER A 118 -0.49 9.39 13.41
N TRP A 119 -0.83 8.76 14.51
CA TRP A 119 -1.82 9.26 15.46
C TRP A 119 -1.20 9.51 16.81
N LYS A 120 -1.57 10.59 17.45
CA LYS A 120 -1.19 10.86 18.83
C LYS A 120 -2.33 11.52 19.57
N SER A 121 -2.32 11.34 20.89
CA SER A 121 -3.23 12.06 21.78
C SER A 121 -2.55 13.33 22.25
N LYS A 122 -3.22 14.48 22.14
CA LYS A 122 -2.72 15.74 22.68
C LYS A 122 -2.62 15.71 24.21
N LYS A 123 -3.32 14.78 24.85
CA LYS A 123 -3.27 14.62 26.31
C LYS A 123 -1.96 14.01 26.78
N ASP A 124 -1.19 13.42 25.89
CA ASP A 124 0.09 12.78 26.19
C ASP A 124 1.28 13.74 26.05
N GLU A 125 1.03 15.00 25.76
CA GLU A 125 2.05 16.04 25.64
C GLU A 125 2.38 16.70 26.99
#